data_aa9aee2fc40e6cb1944c9a7793d6e234
#
_entry.id   aa9aee2fc40e6cb1944c9a7793d6e234
#
_cell.length_a   1.000
_cell.length_b   1.000
_cell.length_c   1.000
_cell.angle_alpha   90.00
_cell.angle_beta   90.00
_cell.angle_gamma   90.00
#
_symmetry.space_group_name_H-M   'P 1'
#
loop_
_entity.id
_entity.type
_entity.pdbx_description
1 polymer ?
#
loop_
_entity_poly.entity_id
_entity_poly.type
_entity_poly.pdbx_seq_one_letter_code
_entity_poly.pdbx_strand_id
1 'polypeptide(L)'
;YQMPDAANSSFRENVSRVLGIVTEAADAHGKLAALTEAGYEGIPDSTWWTTTFWPAIENHRISYALVWRNAHNRPGHYYAPYPGQVSEHDFVSFFSFDETLFQSEVTALSIYKQE
;
A
#
# COMPACT_ATOMS: atom_id res chain seq x y z
N TYR A 1 -17.79 16.43 -6.95
CA TYR A 1 -17.68 14.97 -7.13
C TYR A 1 -16.47 14.67 -8.01
N GLN A 2 -15.45 14.06 -7.45
CA GLN A 2 -14.30 13.60 -8.22
C GLN A 2 -14.59 12.22 -8.81
N MET A 3 -14.35 12.09 -10.11
CA MET A 3 -14.39 10.79 -10.76
C MET A 3 -13.37 9.85 -10.10
N PRO A 4 -13.71 8.60 -9.79
CA PRO A 4 -12.75 7.65 -9.20
C PRO A 4 -11.45 7.56 -9.97
N ASP A 5 -11.49 7.57 -11.28
CA ASP A 5 -10.30 7.48 -12.13
C ASP A 5 -9.36 8.67 -11.95
N ALA A 6 -9.91 9.88 -11.79
CA ALA A 6 -9.08 11.07 -11.57
C ALA A 6 -8.40 11.03 -10.19
N ALA A 7 -9.13 10.61 -9.16
CA ALA A 7 -8.56 10.46 -7.81
C ALA A 7 -7.47 9.39 -7.78
N ASN A 8 -7.70 8.27 -8.45
CA ASN A 8 -6.73 7.18 -8.53
C ASN A 8 -5.47 7.59 -9.31
N SER A 9 -5.65 8.33 -10.41
CA SER A 9 -4.52 8.85 -11.18
C SER A 9 -3.68 9.83 -10.36
N SER A 10 -4.33 10.76 -9.64
CA SER A 10 -3.64 11.68 -8.75
C SER A 10 -2.89 10.95 -7.63
N PHE A 11 -3.50 9.93 -7.05
CA PHE A 11 -2.84 9.11 -6.03
C PHE A 11 -1.58 8.46 -6.59
N ARG A 12 -1.69 7.77 -7.74
CA ARG A 12 -0.54 7.11 -8.37
C ARG A 12 0.59 8.08 -8.64
N GLU A 13 0.27 9.22 -9.25
CA GLU A 13 1.27 10.22 -9.63
C GLU A 13 1.94 10.83 -8.40
N ASN A 14 1.17 11.21 -7.40
CA ASN A 14 1.71 11.85 -6.19
C ASN A 14 2.55 10.89 -5.36
N VAL A 15 2.07 9.68 -5.12
CA VAL A 15 2.82 8.67 -4.34
C VAL A 15 4.10 8.29 -5.08
N SER A 16 4.02 8.03 -6.39
CA SER A 16 5.19 7.67 -7.18
C SER A 16 6.23 8.80 -7.19
N ARG A 17 5.80 10.05 -7.33
CA ARG A 17 6.70 11.21 -7.30
C ARG A 17 7.38 11.36 -5.93
N VAL A 18 6.62 11.25 -4.86
CA VAL A 18 7.16 11.37 -3.50
C VAL A 18 8.12 10.22 -3.19
N LEU A 19 7.77 9.00 -3.57
CA LEU A 19 8.65 7.85 -3.38
C LEU A 19 9.94 7.97 -4.18
N GLY A 20 9.88 8.54 -5.39
CA GLY A 20 11.07 8.83 -6.18
C GLY A 20 12.03 9.75 -5.43
N ILE A 21 11.51 10.82 -4.83
CA ILE A 21 12.30 11.78 -4.04
C ILE A 21 12.88 11.10 -2.79
N VAL A 22 12.04 10.38 -2.05
CA VAL A 22 12.44 9.75 -0.79
C VAL A 22 13.48 8.65 -1.01
N THR A 23 13.31 7.82 -2.04
CA THR A 23 14.27 6.75 -2.34
C THR A 23 15.60 7.31 -2.80
N GLU A 24 15.60 8.37 -3.60
CA GLU A 24 16.83 9.05 -4.02
C GLU A 24 17.57 9.64 -2.81
N ALA A 25 16.85 10.32 -1.92
CA ALA A 25 17.44 10.87 -0.69
C ALA A 25 17.98 9.77 0.23
N ALA A 26 17.26 8.67 0.37
CA ALA A 26 17.68 7.53 1.17
C ALA A 26 18.97 6.92 0.63
N ASP A 27 19.06 6.72 -0.69
CA ASP A 27 20.25 6.20 -1.32
C ASP A 27 21.45 7.12 -1.12
N ALA A 28 21.26 8.43 -1.26
CA ALA A 28 22.34 9.41 -1.07
C ALA A 28 22.87 9.44 0.37
N HIS A 29 22.07 9.04 1.35
CA HIS A 29 22.44 9.05 2.77
C HIS A 29 22.66 7.64 3.36
N GLY A 30 22.65 6.59 2.54
CA GLY A 30 22.80 5.21 3.02
C GLY A 30 21.66 4.76 3.93
N LYS A 31 20.44 5.23 3.66
CA LYS A 31 19.25 4.93 4.47
C LYS A 31 18.25 4.12 3.69
N LEU A 32 17.27 3.57 4.40
CA LEU A 32 16.14 2.86 3.81
C LEU A 32 14.95 3.81 3.70
N ALA A 33 14.12 3.59 2.67
CA ALA A 33 12.90 4.35 2.44
C ALA A 33 11.68 3.46 2.71
N ALA A 34 10.58 4.07 3.12
CA ALA A 34 9.31 3.37 3.33
C ALA A 34 8.13 4.30 3.05
N LEU A 35 7.00 3.72 2.67
CA LEU A 35 5.72 4.41 2.59
C LEU A 35 4.99 4.16 3.91
N THR A 36 5.09 5.10 4.85
CA THR A 36 4.71 4.87 6.25
C THR A 36 3.22 5.01 6.53
N GLU A 37 2.51 5.76 5.71
CA GLU A 37 1.06 5.89 5.84
C GLU A 37 0.47 6.12 4.46
N ALA A 38 -0.44 5.24 4.07
CA ALA A 38 -1.13 5.31 2.79
C ALA A 38 -2.54 4.75 2.94
N GLY A 39 -3.34 4.95 1.92
CA GLY A 39 -4.65 4.33 1.87
C GLY A 39 -5.68 5.22 1.20
N TYR A 40 -6.81 4.61 0.97
CA TYR A 40 -8.00 5.28 0.45
C TYR A 40 -9.15 4.95 1.39
N GLU A 41 -9.61 5.95 2.13
CA GLU A 41 -10.67 5.74 3.12
C GLU A 41 -11.91 5.13 2.46
N GLY A 42 -12.38 4.02 3.04
CA GLY A 42 -13.53 3.29 2.54
C GLY A 42 -13.28 2.42 1.32
N ILE A 43 -12.19 2.60 0.63
CA ILE A 43 -11.78 1.86 -0.56
C ILE A 43 -12.97 1.58 -1.50
N PRO A 44 -13.59 2.63 -2.08
CA PRO A 44 -14.80 2.44 -2.90
C PRO A 44 -14.51 1.87 -4.29
N ASP A 45 -13.26 1.80 -4.71
CA ASP A 45 -12.85 1.24 -5.99
C ASP A 45 -12.56 -0.25 -5.82
N SER A 46 -13.29 -1.09 -6.55
CA SER A 46 -13.19 -2.55 -6.45
C SER A 46 -11.83 -3.12 -6.85
N THR A 47 -11.03 -2.39 -7.64
CA THR A 47 -9.72 -2.83 -8.13
C THR A 47 -8.58 -1.92 -7.67
N TRP A 48 -8.78 -1.15 -6.61
CA TRP A 48 -7.82 -0.16 -6.16
C TRP A 48 -6.44 -0.76 -5.86
N TRP A 49 -6.39 -1.94 -5.27
CA TRP A 49 -5.13 -2.57 -4.84
C TRP A 49 -4.23 -2.93 -6.00
N THR A 50 -4.81 -3.51 -7.07
CA THR A 50 -4.02 -3.98 -8.22
C THR A 50 -3.82 -2.90 -9.28
N THR A 51 -4.76 -1.95 -9.43
CA THR A 51 -4.70 -0.97 -10.50
C THR A 51 -4.24 0.42 -10.05
N THR A 52 -4.24 0.70 -8.75
CA THR A 52 -3.85 2.01 -8.22
C THR A 52 -2.72 1.92 -7.21
N PHE A 53 -2.89 1.15 -6.13
CA PHE A 53 -1.90 1.06 -5.07
C PHE A 53 -0.60 0.39 -5.55
N TRP A 54 -0.71 -0.79 -6.13
CA TRP A 54 0.47 -1.52 -6.61
C TRP A 54 1.27 -0.75 -7.65
N PRO A 55 0.66 -0.19 -8.72
CA PRO A 55 1.43 0.60 -9.69
C PRO A 55 2.13 1.82 -9.10
N ALA A 56 1.60 2.38 -8.01
CA ALA A 56 2.22 3.53 -7.34
C ALA A 56 3.52 3.17 -6.62
N ILE A 57 3.69 1.93 -6.19
CA ILE A 57 4.82 1.49 -5.35
C ILE A 57 5.77 0.51 -6.02
N GLU A 58 5.34 -0.22 -7.06
CA GLU A 58 6.06 -1.37 -7.60
C GLU A 58 7.47 -1.05 -8.13
N ASN A 59 7.70 0.17 -8.61
CA ASN A 59 8.98 0.57 -9.21
C ASN A 59 9.91 1.30 -8.26
N HIS A 60 9.62 1.28 -6.95
CA HIS A 60 10.39 2.01 -5.96
C HIS A 60 11.04 1.05 -4.95
N ARG A 61 12.28 1.36 -4.57
CA ARG A 61 13.02 0.60 -3.56
C ARG A 61 12.61 1.05 -2.17
N ILE A 62 11.51 0.52 -1.69
CA ILE A 62 11.03 0.78 -0.34
C ILE A 62 11.09 -0.49 0.50
N SER A 63 11.35 -0.34 1.79
CA SER A 63 11.42 -1.45 2.73
C SER A 63 10.05 -2.03 3.03
N TYR A 64 9.03 -1.17 3.14
CA TYR A 64 7.65 -1.58 3.38
C TYR A 64 6.69 -0.46 2.99
N ALA A 65 5.44 -0.84 2.83
CA ALA A 65 4.32 0.11 2.76
C ALA A 65 3.34 -0.24 3.87
N LEU A 66 2.81 0.79 4.54
CA LEU A 66 1.84 0.62 5.61
C LEU A 66 0.54 1.32 5.21
N VAL A 67 -0.53 0.55 5.15
CA VAL A 67 -1.87 1.08 4.94
C VAL A 67 -2.48 1.38 6.31
N TRP A 68 -3.13 2.55 6.42
CA TRP A 68 -3.66 2.99 7.70
C TRP A 68 -4.72 2.03 8.25
N ARG A 69 -4.95 2.09 9.53
CA ARG A 69 -5.77 1.13 10.29
C ARG A 69 -7.27 1.31 10.05
N ASN A 70 -7.99 0.25 10.31
CA ASN A 70 -9.45 0.30 10.40
C ASN A 70 -9.86 0.72 11.82
N ALA A 71 -10.76 1.69 11.94
CA ALA A 71 -11.27 2.12 13.23
C ALA A 71 -12.46 1.26 13.64
N HIS A 72 -12.43 0.74 14.87
CA HIS A 72 -13.52 -0.10 15.39
C HIS A 72 -14.74 0.70 15.84
N ASN A 73 -14.57 2.00 16.07
CA ASN A 73 -15.61 2.87 16.67
C ASN A 73 -16.07 4.01 15.74
N ARG A 74 -15.69 3.98 14.46
CA ARG A 74 -16.07 5.01 13.48
C ARG A 74 -16.53 4.35 12.20
N PRO A 75 -17.84 4.32 11.91
CA PRO A 75 -18.35 3.74 10.67
C PRO A 75 -17.72 4.38 9.45
N GLY A 76 -17.34 3.55 8.47
CA GLY A 76 -16.73 4.00 7.21
C GLY A 76 -15.26 4.41 7.31
N HIS A 77 -14.69 4.46 8.51
CA HIS A 77 -13.28 4.84 8.68
C HIS A 77 -12.40 3.59 8.64
N TYR A 78 -12.15 3.08 7.45
CA TYR A 78 -11.31 1.90 7.23
C TYR A 78 -10.48 2.07 5.97
N TYR A 79 -9.31 1.44 5.96
CA TYR A 79 -8.34 1.52 4.86
C TYR A 79 -7.91 0.15 4.37
N ALA A 80 -8.30 -0.93 5.03
CA ALA A 80 -8.11 -2.28 4.57
C ALA A 80 -9.46 -2.98 4.42
N PRO A 81 -9.60 -3.88 3.43
CA PRO A 81 -10.89 -4.54 3.22
C PRO A 81 -11.25 -5.50 4.35
N TYR A 82 -12.53 -5.76 4.49
CA TYR A 82 -13.10 -6.74 5.40
C TYR A 82 -13.98 -7.69 4.59
N PRO A 83 -14.39 -8.85 5.13
CA PRO A 83 -15.25 -9.78 4.39
C PRO A 83 -16.52 -9.10 3.88
N GLY A 84 -16.75 -9.17 2.57
CA GLY A 84 -17.88 -8.53 1.88
C GLY A 84 -17.63 -7.11 1.39
N GLN A 85 -16.47 -6.52 1.69
CA GLN A 85 -16.12 -5.19 1.20
C GLN A 85 -15.82 -5.24 -0.31
N VAL A 86 -16.16 -4.17 -1.04
CA VAL A 86 -16.13 -4.16 -2.51
C VAL A 86 -14.76 -4.47 -3.11
N SER A 87 -13.67 -4.15 -2.44
CA SER A 87 -12.31 -4.40 -2.92
C SER A 87 -11.68 -5.70 -2.39
N GLU A 88 -12.45 -6.51 -1.67
CA GLU A 88 -11.94 -7.74 -1.03
C GLU A 88 -11.26 -8.67 -2.02
N HIS A 89 -11.93 -8.98 -3.13
CA HIS A 89 -11.38 -9.93 -4.13
C HIS A 89 -10.10 -9.39 -4.75
N ASP A 90 -10.05 -8.12 -5.04
CA ASP A 90 -8.87 -7.47 -5.60
C ASP A 90 -7.71 -7.47 -4.59
N PHE A 91 -8.02 -7.26 -3.32
CA PHE A 91 -7.01 -7.35 -2.25
C PHE A 91 -6.42 -8.75 -2.16
N VAL A 92 -7.24 -9.80 -2.28
CA VAL A 92 -6.75 -11.18 -2.28
C VAL A 92 -5.81 -11.41 -3.47
N SER A 93 -6.13 -10.86 -4.64
CA SER A 93 -5.25 -10.93 -5.80
C SER A 93 -3.92 -10.22 -5.52
N PHE A 94 -3.96 -9.03 -4.94
CA PHE A 94 -2.78 -8.27 -4.54
C PHE A 94 -1.95 -9.04 -3.51
N PHE A 95 -2.58 -9.61 -2.51
CA PHE A 95 -1.93 -10.46 -1.50
C PHE A 95 -1.21 -11.64 -2.13
N SER A 96 -1.74 -12.18 -3.23
CA SER A 96 -1.21 -13.36 -3.90
C SER A 96 -0.08 -13.07 -4.88
N PHE A 97 0.28 -11.80 -5.10
CA PHE A 97 1.42 -11.47 -5.95
C PHE A 97 2.72 -12.02 -5.34
N ASP A 98 3.62 -12.54 -6.18
CA ASP A 98 4.92 -13.03 -5.73
C ASP A 98 5.76 -11.93 -5.07
N GLU A 99 5.58 -10.69 -5.51
CA GLU A 99 6.32 -9.54 -5.04
C GLU A 99 5.78 -8.95 -3.72
N THR A 100 4.58 -9.35 -3.29
CA THR A 100 3.99 -8.85 -2.05
C THR A 100 4.25 -9.83 -0.90
N LEU A 101 4.79 -9.29 0.21
CA LEU A 101 4.99 -10.06 1.43
C LEU A 101 4.30 -9.35 2.58
N PHE A 102 3.43 -10.05 3.27
CA PHE A 102 2.75 -9.52 4.44
C PHE A 102 3.48 -9.93 5.72
N GLN A 103 3.16 -9.28 6.83
CA GLN A 103 3.91 -9.46 8.08
C GLN A 103 4.06 -10.94 8.50
N SER A 104 3.02 -11.72 8.36
CA SER A 104 3.06 -13.15 8.71
C SER A 104 4.05 -13.92 7.84
N GLU A 105 4.11 -13.60 6.54
CA GLU A 105 5.04 -14.23 5.61
C GLU A 105 6.48 -13.83 5.89
N VAL A 106 6.71 -12.55 6.17
CA VAL A 106 8.02 -12.02 6.54
C VAL A 106 8.50 -12.67 7.84
N THR A 107 7.63 -12.83 8.81
CA THR A 107 7.94 -13.51 10.07
C THR A 107 8.34 -14.98 9.82
N ALA A 108 7.62 -15.67 8.91
CA ALA A 108 7.93 -17.05 8.55
C ALA A 108 9.31 -17.19 7.90
N LEU A 109 9.79 -16.15 7.19
CA LEU A 109 11.12 -16.14 6.60
C LEU A 109 12.23 -15.93 7.63
N SER A 110 11.90 -15.60 8.88
CA SER A 110 12.84 -15.39 9.98
C SER A 110 13.92 -14.32 9.71
N ILE A 111 13.59 -13.33 8.87
CA ILE A 111 14.57 -12.28 8.52
C ILE A 111 14.89 -11.34 9.68
N TYR A 112 14.06 -11.34 10.72
CA TYR A 112 14.28 -10.57 11.94
C TYR A 112 14.92 -11.40 13.07
N LYS A 113 15.25 -12.64 12.79
CA LYS A 113 15.86 -13.51 13.82
C LYS A 113 17.25 -13.02 14.13
N GLN A 114 17.47 -12.63 15.36
CA GLN A 114 18.79 -12.31 15.89
C GLN A 114 19.38 -13.54 16.59
N GLU A 115 20.60 -13.78 16.33
CA GLU A 115 21.36 -14.82 17.02
C GLU A 115 21.89 -14.33 18.37
#